data_5fab241c7bf29718fdf110dbfbfc0d08
#
_entry.id   5fab241c7bf29718fdf110dbfbfc0d08
#
_cell.length_a   1.000
_cell.length_b   1.000
_cell.length_c   1.000
_cell.angle_alpha   90.00
_cell.angle_beta   90.00
_cell.angle_gamma   90.00
#
_symmetry.space_group_name_H-M   'P 1'
#
loop_
_entity.id
_entity.type
_entity.pdbx_description
1 polymer ?
#
loop_
_entity_poly.entity_id
_entity_poly.type
_entity_poly.pdbx_seq_one_letter_code
_entity_poly.pdbx_strand_id
1 'polypeptide(L)'
;MYARTTVAGWGCIARVEFSGYDFEPGMGLYTSFGRGEIYERLFSQLRVDVPEVSLLQSPYILRRVDGSDTPVSTADLYSIVGGPASVAERLAESIKLSGGKVRLDTPVLRLAYDESGRAMGIDLLSGERVLAKKAIVSNLTIWDTYGKLVGLNRTPPEIKKQLNTLHGSGVYVIYAVMEDAAVKRLPALRMRVEDSEGEFTLAVAATSNGKRPVTFTTPTEIDSWFTYQSSEEDYDEWDQAALEEFWKRVHAALPELGADIEIIETANPRTYYDQTRRKLGMVLGIEGQPVQSHETALPNLFMVGDTVSSTARMDSVVESAISLCERLS
;
A
#
# COMPACT_ATOMS: atom_id res chain seq x y z
N MET A 1 14.00 -19.28 -2.69
CA MET A 1 14.31 -18.87 -1.29
C MET A 1 13.13 -18.06 -0.82
N TYR A 2 12.32 -18.55 0.12
CA TYR A 2 11.08 -17.88 0.52
C TYR A 2 11.41 -16.63 1.34
N ALA A 3 11.05 -15.46 0.82
CA ALA A 3 11.05 -14.23 1.60
C ALA A 3 10.10 -14.43 2.80
N ARG A 4 10.60 -14.33 4.02
CA ARG A 4 9.75 -14.12 5.18
C ARG A 4 9.28 -12.67 5.17
N THR A 5 8.29 -12.40 4.36
CA THR A 5 7.46 -11.22 4.62
C THR A 5 6.73 -11.51 5.92
N THR A 6 7.17 -10.94 7.01
CA THR A 6 6.37 -10.94 8.24
C THR A 6 5.21 -9.99 7.99
N VAL A 7 4.28 -10.42 7.14
CA VAL A 7 2.97 -9.77 7.00
C VAL A 7 2.20 -10.12 8.25
N ALA A 8 2.44 -9.37 9.30
CA ALA A 8 1.43 -9.25 10.32
C ALA A 8 0.22 -8.64 9.63
N GLY A 9 -0.72 -9.44 9.15
CA GLY A 9 -2.09 -9.21 8.73
C GLY A 9 -2.60 -7.82 8.27
N TRP A 10 -1.74 -6.88 7.92
CA TRP A 10 -2.02 -5.46 7.76
C TRP A 10 -1.97 -4.97 6.30
N GLY A 11 -2.13 -5.85 5.32
CA GLY A 11 -2.21 -5.46 3.92
C GLY A 11 -0.90 -4.89 3.36
N CYS A 12 -0.97 -3.73 2.68
CA CYS A 12 0.19 -3.10 2.03
C CYS A 12 1.14 -2.39 3.01
N ILE A 13 0.89 -2.43 4.32
CA ILE A 13 1.70 -1.83 5.38
C ILE A 13 2.54 -2.93 6.02
N ALA A 14 3.52 -3.46 5.33
CA ALA A 14 4.39 -4.50 5.86
C ALA A 14 5.82 -3.96 5.99
N ARG A 15 6.57 -4.51 6.96
CA ARG A 15 8.01 -4.45 6.95
C ARG A 15 8.50 -5.34 5.83
N VAL A 16 9.34 -4.82 4.96
CA VAL A 16 9.90 -5.57 3.83
C VAL A 16 11.32 -5.99 4.20
N GLU A 17 11.55 -7.29 4.34
CA GLU A 17 12.87 -7.84 4.65
C GLU A 17 13.25 -8.90 3.61
N PHE A 18 14.39 -8.70 2.95
CA PHE A 18 15.00 -9.68 2.05
C PHE A 18 16.45 -9.87 2.40
N SER A 19 16.91 -11.12 2.45
CA SER A 19 18.33 -11.47 2.70
C SER A 19 18.94 -10.80 3.94
N GLY A 20 18.11 -10.53 4.97
CA GLY A 20 18.51 -9.88 6.22
C GLY A 20 18.64 -8.36 6.13
N TYR A 21 18.18 -7.74 5.05
CA TYR A 21 18.10 -6.29 4.90
C TYR A 21 16.66 -5.80 5.07
N ASP A 22 16.49 -4.71 5.82
CA ASP A 22 15.22 -4.03 5.99
C ASP A 22 15.05 -2.92 4.96
N PHE A 23 14.00 -3.00 4.14
CA PHE A 23 13.70 -2.01 3.11
C PHE A 23 12.53 -1.10 3.53
N GLU A 24 12.59 0.15 3.10
CA GLU A 24 11.47 1.07 3.24
C GLU A 24 10.35 0.70 2.26
N PRO A 25 9.11 0.56 2.72
CA PRO A 25 7.98 0.44 1.81
C PRO A 25 7.72 1.78 1.11
N GLY A 26 7.94 1.83 -0.20
CA GLY A 26 7.86 3.07 -0.99
C GLY A 26 8.91 4.09 -0.55
N MET A 27 8.50 5.36 -0.42
CA MET A 27 9.40 6.47 -0.03
C MET A 27 9.72 6.52 1.46
N GLY A 28 9.00 5.80 2.32
CA GLY A 28 9.13 5.93 3.77
C GLY A 28 8.81 7.35 4.28
N LEU A 29 7.98 8.10 3.56
CA LEU A 29 7.60 9.46 3.88
C LEU A 29 6.11 9.54 4.19
N TYR A 30 5.79 10.15 5.32
CA TYR A 30 4.43 10.25 5.83
C TYR A 30 4.12 11.70 6.19
N THR A 31 2.87 12.08 6.09
CA THR A 31 2.37 13.43 6.42
C THR A 31 1.37 13.34 7.55
N SER A 32 0.93 14.50 8.03
CA SER A 32 -0.22 14.60 8.95
C SER A 32 0.03 14.05 10.36
N PHE A 33 1.29 14.02 10.80
CA PHE A 33 1.69 13.71 12.18
C PHE A 33 1.95 14.94 13.05
N GLY A 34 1.80 16.15 12.51
CA GLY A 34 1.98 17.40 13.23
C GLY A 34 0.92 17.62 14.32
N ARG A 35 1.15 18.65 15.14
CA ARG A 35 0.25 19.02 16.23
C ARG A 35 -1.13 19.44 15.69
N GLY A 36 -2.19 18.84 16.22
CA GLY A 36 -3.57 19.06 15.81
C GLY A 36 -3.97 18.34 14.53
N GLU A 37 -3.06 17.62 13.88
CA GLU A 37 -3.30 16.88 12.66
C GLU A 37 -4.01 15.54 12.90
N ILE A 38 -4.30 14.82 11.82
CA ILE A 38 -5.22 13.70 11.85
C ILE A 38 -4.77 12.56 12.78
N TYR A 39 -3.47 12.25 12.81
CA TYR A 39 -2.97 11.16 13.65
C TYR A 39 -3.00 11.52 15.13
N GLU A 40 -2.61 12.74 15.52
CA GLU A 40 -2.70 13.17 16.91
C GLU A 40 -4.15 13.11 17.40
N ARG A 41 -5.10 13.60 16.59
CA ARG A 41 -6.54 13.53 16.92
C ARG A 41 -7.05 12.10 17.02
N LEU A 42 -6.70 11.23 16.05
CA LEU A 42 -7.10 9.84 16.04
C LEU A 42 -6.62 9.10 17.28
N PHE A 43 -5.32 9.15 17.56
CA PHE A 43 -4.72 8.41 18.68
C PHE A 43 -5.19 8.94 20.04
N SER A 44 -5.40 10.25 20.16
CA SER A 44 -6.02 10.86 21.36
C SER A 44 -7.45 10.32 21.60
N GLN A 45 -8.27 10.22 20.55
CA GLN A 45 -9.61 9.64 20.67
C GLN A 45 -9.59 8.15 21.02
N LEU A 46 -8.62 7.43 20.50
CA LEU A 46 -8.43 6.00 20.76
C LEU A 46 -7.75 5.70 22.11
N ARG A 47 -7.26 6.73 22.80
CA ARG A 47 -6.57 6.63 24.11
C ARG A 47 -5.36 5.70 24.08
N VAL A 48 -4.62 5.74 23.00
CA VAL A 48 -3.33 5.07 22.83
C VAL A 48 -2.29 6.05 22.32
N ASP A 49 -1.02 5.77 22.60
CA ASP A 49 0.06 6.66 22.19
C ASP A 49 0.23 6.72 20.68
N VAL A 50 0.49 7.90 20.16
CA VAL A 50 0.92 8.09 18.77
C VAL A 50 2.23 7.34 18.55
N PRO A 51 2.41 6.62 17.44
CA PRO A 51 3.71 6.05 17.10
C PRO A 51 4.80 7.12 17.10
N GLU A 52 6.00 6.74 17.48
CA GLU A 52 7.14 7.65 17.45
C GLU A 52 7.46 8.03 16.00
N VAL A 53 7.53 9.34 15.75
CA VAL A 53 7.85 9.88 14.42
C VAL A 53 8.96 10.91 14.53
N SER A 54 9.71 11.10 13.46
CA SER A 54 10.70 12.16 13.34
C SER A 54 10.49 12.93 12.04
N LEU A 55 10.62 14.26 12.12
CA LEU A 55 10.69 15.09 10.91
C LEU A 55 11.83 14.63 10.02
N LEU A 56 11.60 14.62 8.72
CA LEU A 56 12.63 14.27 7.75
C LEU A 56 13.77 15.29 7.82
N GLN A 57 14.94 14.83 8.22
CA GLN A 57 16.15 15.67 8.35
C GLN A 57 16.99 15.72 7.07
N SER A 58 16.82 14.72 6.20
CA SER A 58 17.55 14.61 4.93
C SER A 58 16.84 15.36 3.81
N PRO A 59 17.57 15.88 2.82
CA PRO A 59 16.93 16.45 1.64
C PRO A 59 16.00 15.47 0.94
N TYR A 60 14.90 15.98 0.42
CA TYR A 60 14.06 15.30 -0.56
C TYR A 60 14.17 16.06 -1.88
N ILE A 61 14.55 15.39 -2.96
CA ILE A 61 14.84 16.01 -4.25
C ILE A 61 13.87 15.48 -5.30
N LEU A 62 13.36 16.42 -6.11
CA LEU A 62 12.75 16.12 -7.39
C LEU A 62 13.79 16.35 -8.50
N ARG A 63 14.18 15.27 -9.18
CA ARG A 63 14.98 15.32 -10.39
C ARG A 63 14.09 15.38 -11.60
N ARG A 64 14.30 16.39 -12.44
CA ARG A 64 13.56 16.59 -13.69
C ARG A 64 14.18 15.80 -14.84
N VAL A 65 13.41 15.65 -15.92
CA VAL A 65 13.85 14.98 -17.17
C VAL A 65 15.15 15.57 -17.74
N ASP A 66 15.38 16.87 -17.56
CA ASP A 66 16.61 17.56 -18.00
C ASP A 66 17.81 17.34 -17.06
N GLY A 67 17.65 16.52 -16.02
CA GLY A 67 18.68 16.24 -15.02
C GLY A 67 18.79 17.29 -13.91
N SER A 68 17.99 18.35 -13.94
CA SER A 68 18.00 19.37 -12.89
C SER A 68 17.36 18.88 -11.59
N ASP A 69 17.99 19.21 -10.47
CA ASP A 69 17.54 18.85 -9.11
C ASP A 69 16.85 20.03 -8.44
N THR A 70 15.63 19.78 -7.95
CA THR A 70 14.83 20.77 -7.21
C THR A 70 14.54 20.23 -5.79
N PRO A 71 14.95 20.94 -4.73
CA PRO A 71 14.59 20.56 -3.37
C PRO A 71 13.06 20.63 -3.17
N VAL A 72 12.50 19.60 -2.56
CA VAL A 72 11.10 19.54 -2.13
C VAL A 72 11.03 19.90 -0.65
N SER A 73 10.02 20.68 -0.26
CA SER A 73 9.79 21.00 1.16
C SER A 73 9.58 19.73 1.98
N THR A 74 10.28 19.66 3.11
CA THR A 74 10.19 18.55 4.06
C THR A 74 9.53 18.96 5.37
N ALA A 75 8.97 20.18 5.44
CA ALA A 75 8.44 20.75 6.69
C ALA A 75 7.35 19.89 7.35
N ASP A 76 6.57 19.15 6.55
CA ASP A 76 5.47 18.29 7.00
C ASP A 76 5.69 16.83 6.62
N LEU A 77 6.95 16.42 6.41
CA LEU A 77 7.31 15.04 6.08
C LEU A 77 7.96 14.36 7.28
N TYR A 78 7.44 13.20 7.61
CA TYR A 78 7.85 12.40 8.75
C TYR A 78 8.30 11.02 8.31
N SER A 79 9.24 10.44 9.04
CA SER A 79 9.49 9.00 9.08
C SER A 79 8.90 8.42 10.36
N ILE A 80 8.41 7.19 10.28
CA ILE A 80 7.80 6.49 11.42
C ILE A 80 8.83 5.49 11.95
N VAL A 81 9.15 5.58 13.24
CA VAL A 81 10.05 4.62 13.89
C VAL A 81 9.39 3.24 13.90
N GLY A 82 10.12 2.23 13.40
CA GLY A 82 9.56 0.89 13.19
C GLY A 82 8.66 0.75 11.96
N GLY A 83 8.60 1.80 11.13
CA GLY A 83 7.82 1.81 9.90
C GLY A 83 6.31 1.93 10.12
N PRO A 84 5.52 1.92 9.03
CA PRO A 84 4.06 2.10 9.11
C PRO A 84 3.32 0.96 9.81
N ALA A 85 3.95 -0.21 9.98
CA ALA A 85 3.39 -1.32 10.75
C ALA A 85 3.11 -0.93 12.22
N SER A 86 3.93 -0.03 12.80
CA SER A 86 3.73 0.45 14.16
C SER A 86 2.41 1.19 14.35
N VAL A 87 1.91 1.90 13.33
CA VAL A 87 0.58 2.52 13.33
C VAL A 87 -0.51 1.45 13.45
N ALA A 88 -0.42 0.40 12.65
CA ALA A 88 -1.39 -0.69 12.67
C ALA A 88 -1.37 -1.47 14.00
N GLU A 89 -0.20 -1.67 14.58
CA GLU A 89 -0.05 -2.31 15.90
C GLU A 89 -0.74 -1.49 17.01
N ARG A 90 -0.55 -0.16 17.03
CA ARG A 90 -1.24 0.73 17.98
C ARG A 90 -2.77 0.70 17.80
N LEU A 91 -3.25 0.69 16.55
CA LEU A 91 -4.68 0.55 16.28
C LEU A 91 -5.23 -0.79 16.79
N ALA A 92 -4.49 -1.89 16.57
CA ALA A 92 -4.88 -3.21 17.08
C ALA A 92 -4.88 -3.27 18.61
N GLU A 93 -3.92 -2.61 19.27
CA GLU A 93 -3.88 -2.47 20.72
C GLU A 93 -5.13 -1.73 21.23
N SER A 94 -5.48 -0.60 20.62
CA SER A 94 -6.69 0.15 20.96
C SER A 94 -7.96 -0.68 20.84
N ILE A 95 -8.10 -1.47 19.77
CA ILE A 95 -9.23 -2.39 19.58
C ILE A 95 -9.33 -3.35 20.76
N LYS A 96 -8.20 -3.97 21.16
CA LYS A 96 -8.17 -4.93 22.27
C LYS A 96 -8.50 -4.29 23.62
N LEU A 97 -7.92 -3.09 23.90
CA LEU A 97 -8.18 -2.32 25.12
C LEU A 97 -9.66 -1.91 25.24
N SER A 98 -10.31 -1.68 24.11
CA SER A 98 -11.74 -1.36 24.04
C SER A 98 -12.65 -2.60 24.08
N GLY A 99 -12.10 -3.81 24.35
CA GLY A 99 -12.84 -5.07 24.38
C GLY A 99 -13.18 -5.64 23.00
N GLY A 100 -12.64 -5.05 21.93
CA GLY A 100 -12.76 -5.57 20.58
C GLY A 100 -11.85 -6.78 20.33
N LYS A 101 -12.06 -7.44 19.20
CA LYS A 101 -11.27 -8.62 18.78
C LYS A 101 -10.62 -8.38 17.44
N VAL A 102 -9.31 -8.65 17.37
CA VAL A 102 -8.56 -8.77 16.11
C VAL A 102 -8.35 -10.26 15.86
N ARG A 103 -8.78 -10.73 14.71
CA ARG A 103 -8.67 -12.14 14.28
C ARG A 103 -7.81 -12.19 13.03
N LEU A 104 -6.60 -12.70 13.16
CA LEU A 104 -5.68 -12.98 12.05
C LEU A 104 -5.95 -14.38 11.50
N ASP A 105 -5.45 -14.65 10.31
CA ASP A 105 -5.58 -15.95 9.63
C ASP A 105 -7.03 -16.46 9.59
N THR A 106 -7.97 -15.53 9.42
CA THR A 106 -9.40 -15.80 9.47
C THR A 106 -10.06 -15.37 8.15
N PRO A 107 -9.96 -16.20 7.10
CA PRO A 107 -10.52 -15.88 5.79
C PRO A 107 -12.04 -15.74 5.84
N VAL A 108 -12.56 -14.61 5.35
CA VAL A 108 -13.98 -14.38 5.15
C VAL A 108 -14.37 -14.98 3.80
N LEU A 109 -15.37 -15.86 3.81
CA LEU A 109 -15.84 -16.52 2.60
C LEU A 109 -16.84 -15.63 1.83
N ARG A 110 -17.82 -15.04 2.54
CA ARG A 110 -18.90 -14.23 1.96
C ARG A 110 -19.68 -13.47 3.04
N LEU A 111 -20.57 -12.57 2.58
CA LEU A 111 -21.59 -11.98 3.45
C LEU A 111 -22.70 -13.00 3.78
N ALA A 112 -23.22 -12.90 4.99
CA ALA A 112 -24.47 -13.51 5.39
C ALA A 112 -25.60 -12.45 5.28
N TYR A 113 -26.76 -12.87 4.78
CA TYR A 113 -27.90 -11.99 4.55
C TYR A 113 -29.11 -12.45 5.37
N ASP A 114 -29.95 -11.50 5.74
CA ASP A 114 -31.30 -11.79 6.24
C ASP A 114 -32.29 -12.00 5.08
N GLU A 115 -33.56 -12.26 5.42
CA GLU A 115 -34.64 -12.49 4.44
C GLU A 115 -34.94 -11.26 3.58
N SER A 116 -34.62 -10.05 4.07
CA SER A 116 -34.77 -8.78 3.34
C SER A 116 -33.63 -8.48 2.38
N GLY A 117 -32.57 -9.29 2.38
CA GLY A 117 -31.35 -9.06 1.59
C GLY A 117 -30.34 -8.10 2.23
N ARG A 118 -30.57 -7.68 3.48
CA ARG A 118 -29.63 -6.85 4.24
C ARG A 118 -28.46 -7.70 4.73
N ALA A 119 -27.26 -7.14 4.67
CA ALA A 119 -26.06 -7.79 5.22
C ALA A 119 -26.16 -7.85 6.75
N MET A 120 -26.22 -9.06 7.30
CA MET A 120 -26.38 -9.31 8.74
C MET A 120 -25.11 -9.83 9.41
N GLY A 121 -24.13 -10.25 8.63
CA GLY A 121 -22.90 -10.84 9.15
C GLY A 121 -21.98 -11.34 8.03
N ILE A 122 -21.00 -12.15 8.43
CA ILE A 122 -20.06 -12.79 7.52
C ILE A 122 -19.99 -14.30 7.82
N ASP A 123 -19.82 -15.10 6.78
CA ASP A 123 -19.46 -16.52 6.89
C ASP A 123 -17.94 -16.64 6.70
N LEU A 124 -17.29 -17.33 7.61
CA LEU A 124 -15.87 -17.64 7.56
C LEU A 124 -15.62 -18.94 6.81
N LEU A 125 -14.41 -19.09 6.27
CA LEU A 125 -14.00 -20.35 5.63
C LEU A 125 -14.05 -21.55 6.58
N SER A 126 -13.90 -21.32 7.89
CA SER A 126 -14.06 -22.34 8.93
C SER A 126 -15.50 -22.87 9.11
N GLY A 127 -16.50 -22.24 8.45
CA GLY A 127 -17.91 -22.53 8.66
C GLY A 127 -18.57 -21.70 9.78
N GLU A 128 -17.81 -20.96 10.57
CA GLU A 128 -18.35 -20.06 11.59
C GLU A 128 -19.08 -18.88 10.94
N ARG A 129 -20.22 -18.47 11.51
CA ARG A 129 -20.90 -17.22 11.16
C ARG A 129 -20.71 -16.18 12.26
N VAL A 130 -20.25 -14.99 11.88
CA VAL A 130 -20.11 -13.83 12.76
C VAL A 130 -21.20 -12.81 12.41
N LEU A 131 -22.08 -12.50 13.35
CA LEU A 131 -23.16 -11.53 13.16
C LEU A 131 -22.70 -10.12 13.47
N ALA A 132 -23.13 -9.17 12.64
CA ALA A 132 -22.89 -7.75 12.85
C ALA A 132 -24.00 -7.15 13.71
N LYS A 133 -23.64 -6.45 14.78
CA LYS A 133 -24.61 -5.76 15.64
C LYS A 133 -25.06 -4.42 15.04
N LYS A 134 -24.17 -3.68 14.39
CA LYS A 134 -24.41 -2.32 13.89
C LYS A 134 -24.21 -2.22 12.38
N ALA A 135 -23.03 -2.56 11.90
CA ALA A 135 -22.67 -2.45 10.50
C ALA A 135 -21.56 -3.47 10.13
N ILE A 136 -21.42 -3.74 8.85
CA ILE A 136 -20.25 -4.43 8.26
C ILE A 136 -19.48 -3.38 7.47
N VAL A 137 -18.17 -3.30 7.71
CA VAL A 137 -17.29 -2.37 7.02
C VAL A 137 -16.22 -3.17 6.29
N SER A 138 -16.14 -3.00 4.99
CA SER A 138 -15.11 -3.61 4.14
C SER A 138 -14.02 -2.60 3.84
N ASN A 139 -12.76 -2.98 4.08
CA ASN A 139 -11.58 -2.25 3.59
C ASN A 139 -10.93 -2.94 2.37
N LEU A 140 -11.61 -3.90 1.78
CA LEU A 140 -11.22 -4.49 0.51
C LEU A 140 -11.33 -3.45 -0.61
N THR A 141 -10.68 -3.71 -1.73
CA THR A 141 -10.91 -2.89 -2.93
C THR A 141 -12.40 -2.94 -3.31
N ILE A 142 -12.88 -1.94 -4.01
CA ILE A 142 -14.28 -1.92 -4.49
C ILE A 142 -14.59 -3.17 -5.34
N TRP A 143 -13.65 -3.63 -6.17
CA TRP A 143 -13.81 -4.86 -6.97
C TRP A 143 -13.87 -6.11 -6.09
N ASP A 144 -13.02 -6.21 -5.06
CA ASP A 144 -13.02 -7.36 -4.15
C ASP A 144 -14.26 -7.36 -3.25
N THR A 145 -14.71 -6.18 -2.83
CA THR A 145 -15.95 -6.04 -2.04
C THR A 145 -17.14 -6.56 -2.84
N TYR A 146 -17.33 -6.11 -4.06
CA TYR A 146 -18.47 -6.55 -4.86
C TYR A 146 -18.26 -7.91 -5.55
N GLY A 147 -17.05 -8.21 -6.01
CA GLY A 147 -16.75 -9.45 -6.71
C GLY A 147 -16.64 -10.68 -5.80
N LYS A 148 -15.94 -10.53 -4.67
CA LYS A 148 -15.66 -11.63 -3.74
C LYS A 148 -16.63 -11.66 -2.56
N LEU A 149 -16.75 -10.53 -1.84
CA LEU A 149 -17.52 -10.49 -0.58
C LEU A 149 -19.03 -10.51 -0.84
N VAL A 150 -19.55 -9.66 -1.74
CA VAL A 150 -20.97 -9.62 -2.14
C VAL A 150 -21.30 -10.76 -3.10
N GLY A 151 -20.41 -11.00 -4.03
CA GLY A 151 -20.58 -11.94 -5.13
C GLY A 151 -21.25 -11.30 -6.36
N LEU A 152 -20.75 -11.66 -7.54
CA LEU A 152 -21.20 -11.07 -8.81
C LEU A 152 -22.71 -11.23 -9.07
N ASN A 153 -23.32 -12.33 -8.58
CA ASN A 153 -24.76 -12.58 -8.77
C ASN A 153 -25.64 -11.60 -8.00
N ARG A 154 -25.12 -11.02 -6.90
CA ARG A 154 -25.82 -10.04 -6.06
C ARG A 154 -25.41 -8.60 -6.33
N THR A 155 -24.33 -8.40 -7.08
CA THR A 155 -23.85 -7.06 -7.45
C THR A 155 -24.80 -6.45 -8.49
N PRO A 156 -25.36 -5.25 -8.23
CA PRO A 156 -26.25 -4.57 -9.15
C PRO A 156 -25.62 -4.31 -10.52
N PRO A 157 -26.39 -4.33 -11.62
CA PRO A 157 -25.87 -4.13 -12.98
C PRO A 157 -25.12 -2.81 -13.17
N GLU A 158 -25.61 -1.71 -12.55
CA GLU A 158 -24.98 -0.40 -12.58
C GLU A 158 -23.59 -0.41 -11.93
N ILE A 159 -23.46 -1.11 -10.80
CA ILE A 159 -22.16 -1.27 -10.13
C ILE A 159 -21.21 -2.12 -10.99
N LYS A 160 -21.69 -3.20 -11.60
CA LYS A 160 -20.86 -4.00 -12.52
C LYS A 160 -20.33 -3.14 -13.67
N LYS A 161 -21.18 -2.28 -14.24
CA LYS A 161 -20.78 -1.35 -15.31
C LYS A 161 -19.72 -0.36 -14.78
N GLN A 162 -19.93 0.20 -13.60
CA GLN A 162 -18.96 1.10 -12.96
C GLN A 162 -17.61 0.41 -12.73
N LEU A 163 -17.60 -0.80 -12.16
CA LEU A 163 -16.36 -1.55 -11.90
C LEU A 163 -15.51 -1.80 -13.15
N ASN A 164 -16.15 -1.91 -14.31
CA ASN A 164 -15.46 -2.08 -15.60
C ASN A 164 -14.84 -0.78 -16.15
N THR A 165 -15.21 0.38 -15.60
CA THR A 165 -14.64 1.68 -15.99
C THR A 165 -13.59 2.20 -15.02
N LEU A 166 -13.44 1.56 -13.87
CA LEU A 166 -12.44 1.93 -12.88
C LEU A 166 -11.13 1.21 -13.18
N HIS A 167 -10.05 1.96 -13.15
CA HIS A 167 -8.70 1.44 -13.30
C HIS A 167 -7.93 1.64 -12.00
N GLY A 168 -7.18 0.63 -11.60
CA GLY A 168 -6.27 0.73 -10.47
C GLY A 168 -4.83 0.67 -10.96
N SER A 169 -3.91 1.16 -10.16
CA SER A 169 -2.50 1.16 -10.49
C SER A 169 -1.72 0.23 -9.58
N GLY A 170 -0.71 -0.39 -10.14
CA GLY A 170 0.28 -1.20 -9.45
C GLY A 170 1.64 -0.52 -9.42
N VAL A 171 2.60 -1.18 -8.81
CA VAL A 171 4.00 -0.75 -8.81
C VAL A 171 4.91 -1.90 -9.20
N TYR A 172 6.02 -1.54 -9.85
CA TYR A 172 7.20 -2.38 -9.97
C TYR A 172 8.27 -1.86 -9.02
N VAL A 173 8.88 -2.73 -8.25
CA VAL A 173 9.84 -2.37 -7.21
C VAL A 173 11.12 -3.15 -7.38
N ILE A 174 12.27 -2.47 -7.28
CA ILE A 174 13.58 -3.08 -7.19
C ILE A 174 14.12 -2.82 -5.78
N TYR A 175 14.46 -3.88 -5.07
CA TYR A 175 15.14 -3.86 -3.79
C TYR A 175 16.63 -4.14 -4.02
N ALA A 176 17.46 -3.16 -3.68
CA ALA A 176 18.90 -3.23 -3.87
C ALA A 176 19.67 -2.80 -2.62
N VAL A 177 20.96 -3.09 -2.57
CA VAL A 177 21.84 -2.63 -1.49
C VAL A 177 23.06 -1.93 -2.07
N MET A 178 23.55 -0.92 -1.36
CA MET A 178 24.73 -0.14 -1.71
C MET A 178 25.69 -0.02 -0.53
N GLU A 179 26.97 0.11 -0.81
CA GLU A 179 27.94 0.52 0.20
C GLU A 179 27.68 1.99 0.64
N ASP A 180 27.92 2.31 1.90
CA ASP A 180 27.67 3.65 2.44
C ASP A 180 28.47 4.75 1.68
N ALA A 181 29.66 4.41 1.17
CA ALA A 181 30.44 5.30 0.33
C ALA A 181 29.77 5.59 -1.04
N ALA A 182 29.09 4.61 -1.61
CA ALA A 182 28.35 4.78 -2.85
C ALA A 182 27.12 5.66 -2.66
N VAL A 183 26.41 5.48 -1.56
CA VAL A 183 25.23 6.33 -1.20
C VAL A 183 25.59 7.80 -1.08
N LYS A 184 26.78 8.16 -0.63
CA LYS A 184 27.25 9.56 -0.52
C LYS A 184 27.38 10.27 -1.88
N ARG A 185 27.38 9.55 -3.00
CA ARG A 185 27.36 10.14 -4.35
C ARG A 185 25.98 10.62 -4.77
N LEU A 186 24.92 10.07 -4.15
CA LEU A 186 23.55 10.45 -4.44
C LEU A 186 23.25 11.88 -3.94
N PRO A 187 22.47 12.67 -4.67
CA PRO A 187 22.07 14.03 -4.26
C PRO A 187 21.24 14.04 -2.97
N ALA A 188 20.45 12.99 -2.75
CA ALA A 188 19.60 12.83 -1.57
C ALA A 188 19.29 11.35 -1.28
N LEU A 189 18.88 11.08 -0.03
CA LEU A 189 18.42 9.74 0.39
C LEU A 189 16.97 9.45 -0.03
N ARG A 190 16.25 10.46 -0.48
CA ARG A 190 14.89 10.38 -0.97
C ARG A 190 14.79 11.20 -2.25
N MET A 191 14.39 10.58 -3.34
CA MET A 191 14.25 11.23 -4.62
C MET A 191 12.99 10.79 -5.33
N ARG A 192 12.35 11.73 -5.99
CA ARG A 192 11.41 11.50 -7.09
C ARG A 192 12.11 11.88 -8.37
N VAL A 193 12.11 11.02 -9.33
CA VAL A 193 12.84 11.18 -10.58
C VAL A 193 11.85 11.11 -11.72
N GLU A 194 11.82 12.17 -12.54
CA GLU A 194 11.07 12.23 -13.78
C GLU A 194 12.01 11.83 -14.93
N ASP A 195 11.56 10.96 -15.80
CA ASP A 195 12.26 10.56 -17.02
C ASP A 195 11.35 10.65 -18.26
N SER A 196 11.81 10.20 -19.42
CA SER A 196 11.03 10.24 -20.67
C SER A 196 9.83 9.31 -20.68
N GLU A 197 9.77 8.33 -19.77
CA GLU A 197 8.74 7.30 -19.72
C GLU A 197 7.79 7.45 -18.53
N GLY A 198 8.04 8.45 -17.68
CA GLY A 198 7.18 8.75 -16.54
C GLY A 198 7.97 9.19 -15.31
N GLU A 199 7.76 8.50 -14.19
CA GLU A 199 8.45 8.81 -12.95
C GLU A 199 8.79 7.54 -12.17
N PHE A 200 9.81 7.63 -11.34
CA PHE A 200 10.08 6.65 -10.30
C PHE A 200 10.57 7.32 -9.02
N THR A 201 10.56 6.58 -7.93
CA THR A 201 11.09 7.05 -6.64
C THR A 201 12.28 6.22 -6.21
N LEU A 202 13.18 6.87 -5.47
CA LEU A 202 14.30 6.25 -4.78
C LEU A 202 14.21 6.55 -3.29
N ALA A 203 14.34 5.52 -2.45
CA ALA A 203 14.43 5.64 -1.01
C ALA A 203 15.61 4.83 -0.47
N VAL A 204 16.50 5.50 0.26
CA VAL A 204 17.62 4.86 0.95
C VAL A 204 17.30 4.72 2.41
N ALA A 205 17.29 3.49 2.91
CA ALA A 205 17.04 3.19 4.32
C ALA A 205 18.30 3.38 5.20
N ALA A 206 18.14 3.20 6.50
CA ALA A 206 19.27 3.17 7.43
C ALA A 206 20.19 1.98 7.15
N THR A 207 21.46 2.08 7.57
CA THR A 207 22.42 1.00 7.40
C THR A 207 21.93 -0.28 8.09
N SER A 208 21.93 -1.37 7.34
CA SER A 208 21.58 -2.72 7.79
C SER A 208 22.66 -3.69 7.28
N ASN A 209 23.17 -4.55 8.14
CA ASN A 209 24.23 -5.52 7.80
C ASN A 209 25.43 -4.93 7.03
N GLY A 210 25.84 -3.69 7.39
CA GLY A 210 26.99 -3.01 6.78
C GLY A 210 26.74 -2.35 5.43
N LYS A 211 25.53 -2.49 4.85
CA LYS A 211 25.11 -1.86 3.61
C LYS A 211 23.87 -0.99 3.81
N ARG A 212 23.57 -0.15 2.85
CA ARG A 212 22.36 0.70 2.80
C ARG A 212 21.34 0.07 1.86
N PRO A 213 20.18 -0.39 2.39
CA PRO A 213 19.08 -0.82 1.54
C PRO A 213 18.53 0.36 0.72
N VAL A 214 18.24 0.10 -0.54
CA VAL A 214 17.70 1.08 -1.49
C VAL A 214 16.49 0.49 -2.18
N THR A 215 15.38 1.23 -2.19
CA THR A 215 14.16 0.85 -2.87
C THR A 215 13.93 1.78 -4.05
N PHE A 216 13.78 1.22 -5.25
CA PHE A 216 13.31 1.92 -6.43
C PHE A 216 11.88 1.49 -6.72
N THR A 217 10.98 2.44 -6.98
CA THR A 217 9.57 2.13 -7.24
C THR A 217 9.07 2.94 -8.42
N THR A 218 8.48 2.27 -9.41
CA THR A 218 7.81 2.92 -10.55
C THR A 218 6.37 2.43 -10.65
N PRO A 219 5.40 3.29 -11.02
CA PRO A 219 4.06 2.84 -11.38
C PRO A 219 4.10 1.86 -12.56
N THR A 220 3.18 0.89 -12.57
CA THR A 220 3.01 -0.04 -13.68
C THR A 220 1.54 -0.39 -13.87
N GLU A 221 1.17 -0.70 -15.11
CA GLU A 221 -0.16 -1.20 -15.42
C GLU A 221 -0.35 -2.61 -14.87
N ILE A 222 -1.45 -2.82 -14.15
CA ILE A 222 -1.68 -4.09 -13.47
C ILE A 222 -2.15 -5.20 -14.40
N ASP A 223 -2.93 -4.89 -15.43
CA ASP A 223 -3.55 -5.91 -16.30
C ASP A 223 -2.50 -6.69 -17.10
N SER A 224 -1.42 -6.07 -17.53
CA SER A 224 -0.32 -6.71 -18.27
C SER A 224 0.32 -7.87 -17.49
N TRP A 225 0.33 -7.81 -16.17
CA TRP A 225 0.89 -8.85 -15.30
C TRP A 225 0.01 -10.09 -15.13
N PHE A 226 -1.23 -10.08 -15.65
CA PHE A 226 -2.20 -11.16 -15.48
C PHE A 226 -2.80 -11.69 -16.79
N THR A 227 -2.60 -11.00 -17.93
CA THR A 227 -3.34 -11.28 -19.15
C THR A 227 -2.57 -12.01 -20.24
N TYR A 228 -1.23 -11.93 -20.27
CA TYR A 228 -0.43 -12.35 -21.43
C TYR A 228 0.49 -13.54 -21.18
N GLN A 229 0.47 -14.11 -20.00
CA GLN A 229 1.37 -15.21 -19.66
C GLN A 229 0.63 -16.53 -19.66
N SER A 230 1.01 -17.42 -20.58
CA SER A 230 0.45 -18.76 -20.69
C SER A 230 1.21 -19.80 -19.86
N SER A 231 2.43 -19.50 -19.44
CA SER A 231 3.29 -20.36 -18.62
C SER A 231 4.08 -19.57 -17.55
N GLU A 232 4.69 -20.26 -16.61
CA GLU A 232 5.64 -19.65 -15.67
C GLU A 232 6.89 -19.12 -16.39
N GLU A 233 7.37 -19.79 -17.42
CA GLU A 233 8.52 -19.34 -18.23
C GLU A 233 8.22 -18.00 -18.91
N ASP A 234 7.05 -17.83 -19.53
CA ASP A 234 6.63 -16.55 -20.12
C ASP A 234 6.58 -15.43 -19.08
N TYR A 235 6.20 -15.77 -17.85
CA TYR A 235 6.18 -14.80 -16.75
C TYR A 235 7.57 -14.37 -16.32
N ASP A 236 8.51 -15.31 -16.16
CA ASP A 236 9.87 -15.03 -15.75
C ASP A 236 10.60 -14.18 -16.81
N GLU A 237 10.36 -14.47 -18.12
CA GLU A 237 10.87 -13.64 -19.21
C GLU A 237 10.31 -12.22 -19.17
N TRP A 238 9.01 -12.08 -18.88
CA TRP A 238 8.36 -10.78 -18.75
C TRP A 238 8.89 -9.98 -17.56
N ASP A 239 9.04 -10.61 -16.39
CA ASP A 239 9.58 -9.96 -15.19
C ASP A 239 11.04 -9.54 -15.39
N GLN A 240 11.85 -10.39 -16.03
CA GLN A 240 13.23 -10.07 -16.38
C GLN A 240 13.31 -8.88 -17.36
N ALA A 241 12.46 -8.84 -18.37
CA ALA A 241 12.42 -7.73 -19.32
C ALA A 241 12.00 -6.40 -18.63
N ALA A 242 11.01 -6.46 -17.73
CA ALA A 242 10.60 -5.30 -16.93
C ALA A 242 11.71 -4.81 -16.00
N LEU A 243 12.46 -5.73 -15.38
CA LEU A 243 13.63 -5.40 -14.57
C LEU A 243 14.69 -4.69 -15.40
N GLU A 244 15.07 -5.25 -16.55
CA GLU A 244 16.12 -4.69 -17.40
C GLU A 244 15.75 -3.29 -17.93
N GLU A 245 14.50 -3.11 -18.34
CA GLU A 245 13.98 -1.83 -18.81
C GLU A 245 14.00 -0.77 -17.68
N PHE A 246 13.43 -1.11 -16.52
CA PHE A 246 13.41 -0.18 -15.39
C PHE A 246 14.82 0.12 -14.88
N TRP A 247 15.70 -0.89 -14.81
CA TRP A 247 17.07 -0.71 -14.37
C TRP A 247 17.87 0.19 -15.31
N LYS A 248 17.65 0.08 -16.62
CA LYS A 248 18.24 0.97 -17.63
C LYS A 248 17.77 2.43 -17.43
N ARG A 249 16.48 2.65 -17.15
CA ARG A 249 15.94 3.97 -16.83
C ARG A 249 16.59 4.55 -15.56
N VAL A 250 16.69 3.75 -14.51
CA VAL A 250 17.34 4.14 -13.25
C VAL A 250 18.78 4.60 -13.48
N HIS A 251 19.59 3.84 -14.22
CA HIS A 251 20.97 4.21 -14.49
C HIS A 251 21.09 5.43 -15.43
N ALA A 252 20.19 5.59 -16.37
CA ALA A 252 20.17 6.76 -17.26
C ALA A 252 19.87 8.06 -16.49
N ALA A 253 18.93 8.00 -15.54
CA ALA A 253 18.50 9.15 -14.75
C ALA A 253 19.41 9.41 -13.52
N LEU A 254 20.10 8.39 -13.02
CA LEU A 254 20.94 8.46 -11.83
C LEU A 254 22.34 7.87 -12.09
N PRO A 255 23.15 8.53 -12.95
CA PRO A 255 24.51 8.04 -13.26
C PRO A 255 25.43 7.99 -12.03
N GLU A 256 25.09 8.72 -10.95
CA GLU A 256 25.82 8.71 -9.66
C GLU A 256 25.78 7.35 -8.95
N LEU A 257 24.82 6.49 -9.24
CA LEU A 257 24.72 5.14 -8.67
C LEU A 257 25.99 4.33 -8.97
N GLY A 258 26.51 4.47 -10.20
CA GLY A 258 27.68 3.67 -10.63
C GLY A 258 27.36 2.17 -10.65
N ALA A 259 28.42 1.36 -10.50
CA ALA A 259 28.30 -0.10 -10.50
C ALA A 259 28.24 -0.72 -9.08
N ASP A 260 28.35 0.10 -8.03
CA ASP A 260 28.45 -0.36 -6.63
C ASP A 260 27.07 -0.59 -6.01
N ILE A 261 26.18 -1.25 -6.74
CA ILE A 261 24.81 -1.55 -6.32
C ILE A 261 24.47 -3.00 -6.69
N GLU A 262 23.89 -3.71 -5.75
CA GLU A 262 23.50 -5.11 -5.88
C GLU A 262 21.99 -5.24 -5.74
N ILE A 263 21.32 -5.77 -6.77
CA ILE A 263 19.88 -6.09 -6.72
C ILE A 263 19.70 -7.34 -5.86
N ILE A 264 18.82 -7.25 -4.88
CA ILE A 264 18.51 -8.35 -3.94
C ILE A 264 17.22 -9.05 -4.36
N GLU A 265 16.19 -8.29 -4.75
CA GLU A 265 14.86 -8.83 -5.07
C GLU A 265 14.06 -7.81 -5.89
N THR A 266 13.02 -8.29 -6.56
CA THR A 266 12.01 -7.46 -7.21
C THR A 266 10.62 -7.74 -6.65
N ALA A 267 9.69 -6.81 -6.85
CA ALA A 267 8.27 -7.04 -6.58
C ALA A 267 7.43 -6.35 -7.67
N ASN A 268 6.41 -7.03 -8.11
CA ASN A 268 5.51 -6.61 -9.17
C ASN A 268 4.05 -6.86 -8.77
N PRO A 269 3.03 -6.51 -9.56
CA PRO A 269 1.63 -6.72 -9.20
C PRO A 269 1.28 -8.16 -8.83
N ARG A 270 1.91 -9.19 -9.41
CA ARG A 270 1.66 -10.60 -8.98
C ARG A 270 2.20 -10.85 -7.58
N THR A 271 3.38 -10.34 -7.25
CA THR A 271 3.94 -10.41 -5.89
C THR A 271 2.97 -9.81 -4.87
N TYR A 272 2.44 -8.62 -5.16
CA TYR A 272 1.47 -7.96 -4.28
C TYR A 272 0.13 -8.72 -4.22
N TYR A 273 -0.34 -9.27 -5.33
CA TYR A 273 -1.54 -10.10 -5.34
C TYR A 273 -1.37 -11.34 -4.46
N ASP A 274 -0.25 -12.03 -4.55
CA ASP A 274 0.02 -13.23 -3.76
C ASP A 274 0.09 -12.93 -2.27
N GLN A 275 0.64 -11.80 -1.89
CA GLN A 275 0.75 -11.38 -0.49
C GLN A 275 -0.55 -10.82 0.08
N THR A 276 -1.28 -10.01 -0.67
CA THR A 276 -2.42 -9.24 -0.14
C THR A 276 -3.77 -9.76 -0.58
N ARG A 277 -3.81 -10.58 -1.64
CA ARG A 277 -5.02 -11.04 -2.35
C ARG A 277 -5.93 -9.91 -2.83
N ARG A 278 -5.40 -8.69 -2.95
CA ARG A 278 -6.10 -7.55 -3.53
C ARG A 278 -6.27 -7.73 -5.03
N LYS A 279 -7.31 -7.12 -5.60
CA LYS A 279 -7.58 -7.16 -7.05
C LYS A 279 -6.32 -6.82 -7.85
N LEU A 280 -5.81 -7.80 -8.60
CA LEU A 280 -4.63 -7.70 -9.47
C LEU A 280 -3.39 -7.06 -8.80
N GLY A 281 -3.22 -7.23 -7.47
CA GLY A 281 -2.09 -6.66 -6.75
C GLY A 281 -2.05 -5.13 -6.66
N MET A 282 -3.18 -4.46 -6.87
CA MET A 282 -3.28 -3.01 -6.81
C MET A 282 -2.80 -2.44 -5.47
N VAL A 283 -1.97 -1.41 -5.50
CA VAL A 283 -1.42 -0.75 -4.30
C VAL A 283 -1.59 0.77 -4.29
N LEU A 284 -1.81 1.42 -5.42
CA LEU A 284 -1.91 2.87 -5.54
C LEU A 284 -3.35 3.41 -5.52
N GLY A 285 -4.35 2.56 -5.28
CA GLY A 285 -5.75 2.97 -5.28
C GLY A 285 -6.31 3.18 -6.68
N ILE A 286 -7.27 4.09 -6.83
CA ILE A 286 -7.95 4.40 -8.09
C ILE A 286 -7.54 5.80 -8.52
N GLU A 287 -6.72 5.90 -9.56
CA GLU A 287 -6.26 7.19 -10.08
C GLU A 287 -7.31 7.87 -10.96
N GLY A 288 -7.33 9.22 -10.89
CA GLY A 288 -8.13 10.05 -11.80
C GLY A 288 -9.65 9.85 -11.71
N GLN A 289 -10.14 9.16 -10.69
CA GLN A 289 -11.56 8.85 -10.51
C GLN A 289 -12.16 9.65 -9.35
N PRO A 290 -13.47 9.96 -9.41
CA PRO A 290 -14.17 10.54 -8.27
C PRO A 290 -14.06 9.65 -7.04
N VAL A 291 -13.96 10.26 -5.86
CA VAL A 291 -14.03 9.54 -4.58
C VAL A 291 -15.31 8.71 -4.53
N GLN A 292 -15.15 7.42 -4.26
CA GLN A 292 -16.29 6.50 -4.17
C GLN A 292 -17.04 6.73 -2.85
N SER A 293 -18.33 6.41 -2.84
CA SER A 293 -19.13 6.49 -1.61
C SER A 293 -18.71 5.42 -0.59
N HIS A 294 -18.76 5.77 0.70
CA HIS A 294 -18.70 4.77 1.77
C HIS A 294 -19.89 3.81 1.75
N GLU A 295 -21.05 4.30 1.29
CA GLU A 295 -22.27 3.51 1.19
C GLU A 295 -22.18 2.57 -0.01
N THR A 296 -22.55 1.32 0.20
CA THR A 296 -22.68 0.36 -0.89
C THR A 296 -24.14 0.27 -1.37
N ALA A 297 -24.34 -0.40 -2.48
CA ALA A 297 -25.68 -0.73 -2.96
C ALA A 297 -26.43 -1.74 -2.04
N LEU A 298 -25.77 -2.26 -1.01
CA LEU A 298 -26.34 -3.24 -0.09
C LEU A 298 -26.54 -2.63 1.29
N PRO A 299 -27.75 -2.72 1.85
CA PRO A 299 -28.01 -2.22 3.19
C PRO A 299 -27.09 -2.83 4.24
N ASN A 300 -26.57 -2.00 5.14
CA ASN A 300 -25.69 -2.38 6.25
C ASN A 300 -24.25 -2.82 5.87
N LEU A 301 -23.87 -2.67 4.62
CA LEU A 301 -22.49 -2.85 4.16
C LEU A 301 -21.92 -1.48 3.77
N PHE A 302 -20.76 -1.16 4.31
CA PHE A 302 -20.02 0.07 4.02
C PHE A 302 -18.61 -0.25 3.56
N MET A 303 -17.96 0.71 2.89
CA MET A 303 -16.56 0.61 2.44
C MET A 303 -15.72 1.72 3.04
N VAL A 304 -14.45 1.40 3.31
CA VAL A 304 -13.38 2.34 3.67
C VAL A 304 -12.09 1.92 2.95
N GLY A 305 -11.10 2.78 2.99
CA GLY A 305 -9.78 2.46 2.45
C GLY A 305 -9.44 3.24 1.19
N ASP A 306 -8.39 2.83 0.51
CA ASP A 306 -7.79 3.54 -0.60
C ASP A 306 -8.65 3.62 -1.88
N THR A 307 -9.66 2.78 -2.01
CA THR A 307 -10.59 2.86 -3.16
C THR A 307 -11.79 3.78 -2.92
N VAL A 308 -11.96 4.27 -1.70
CA VAL A 308 -13.00 5.26 -1.33
C VAL A 308 -12.41 6.55 -0.73
N SER A 309 -11.11 6.65 -0.63
CA SER A 309 -10.40 7.87 -0.23
C SER A 309 -10.00 8.71 -1.45
N SER A 310 -9.67 9.97 -1.22
CA SER A 310 -9.25 10.90 -2.29
C SER A 310 -7.90 10.55 -2.90
N THR A 311 -7.05 9.88 -2.13
CA THR A 311 -5.74 9.39 -2.55
C THR A 311 -5.42 8.06 -1.85
N ALA A 312 -4.46 7.30 -2.37
CA ALA A 312 -3.96 6.08 -1.71
C ALA A 312 -3.02 6.36 -0.51
N ARG A 313 -2.88 7.61 -0.08
CA ARG A 313 -2.03 7.98 1.06
C ARG A 313 -2.65 7.52 2.37
N MET A 314 -1.80 7.18 3.32
CA MET A 314 -2.20 6.64 4.61
C MET A 314 -3.11 7.60 5.40
N ASP A 315 -2.85 8.91 5.37
CA ASP A 315 -3.68 9.93 6.00
C ASP A 315 -5.08 10.01 5.39
N SER A 316 -5.21 9.97 4.06
CA SER A 316 -6.51 9.97 3.38
C SER A 316 -7.32 8.70 3.67
N VAL A 317 -6.65 7.55 3.81
CA VAL A 317 -7.31 6.30 4.22
C VAL A 317 -7.84 6.40 5.66
N VAL A 318 -7.08 7.03 6.57
CA VAL A 318 -7.52 7.29 7.94
C VAL A 318 -8.70 8.27 7.97
N GLU A 319 -8.66 9.35 7.20
CA GLU A 319 -9.80 10.29 7.05
C GLU A 319 -11.06 9.60 6.58
N SER A 320 -10.94 8.71 5.60
CA SER A 320 -12.04 7.88 5.12
C SER A 320 -12.67 7.06 6.26
N ALA A 321 -11.86 6.43 7.10
CA ALA A 321 -12.35 5.64 8.23
C ALA A 321 -13.02 6.51 9.31
N ILE A 322 -12.43 7.66 9.66
CA ILE A 322 -13.03 8.61 10.63
C ILE A 322 -14.38 9.11 10.13
N SER A 323 -14.46 9.56 8.87
CA SER A 323 -15.70 10.04 8.25
C SER A 323 -16.82 9.00 8.31
N LEU A 324 -16.51 7.74 8.03
CA LEU A 324 -17.52 6.68 8.18
C LEU A 324 -17.92 6.46 9.64
N CYS A 325 -16.97 6.47 10.59
CA CYS A 325 -17.27 6.30 12.00
C CYS A 325 -18.23 7.40 12.53
N GLU A 326 -18.02 8.65 12.15
CA GLU A 326 -18.90 9.78 12.50
C GLU A 326 -20.32 9.59 11.97
N ARG A 327 -20.47 9.05 10.76
CA ARG A 327 -21.79 8.75 10.16
C ARG A 327 -22.50 7.57 10.80
N LEU A 328 -21.75 6.62 11.35
CA LEU A 328 -22.29 5.44 12.03
C LEU A 328 -22.55 5.67 13.53
N SER A 329 -22.05 6.76 14.12
CA SER A 329 -22.22 7.07 15.54
C SER A 329 -23.64 7.55 15.84
#